data_c729dc9eea3b60e604d7f2991831555b
#
_entry.id   c729dc9eea3b60e604d7f2991831555b
#
_cell.length_a   1.000
_cell.length_b   1.000
_cell.length_c   1.000
_cell.angle_alpha   90.00
_cell.angle_beta   90.00
_cell.angle_gamma   90.00
#
_symmetry.space_group_name_H-M   'P 1'
#
loop_
_entity.id
_entity.type
_entity.pdbx_description
1 polymer ?
#
loop_
_entity_poly.entity_id
_entity_poly.type
_entity_poly.pdbx_seq_one_letter_code
_entity_poly.pdbx_strand_id
1 'polypeptide(L)'
;MILDWKRVYYLITLFSYVITIFLGIAYIYNNSIITLLITLVMLIISSILYCFNNIKYYIIHLIFYITIFLFLVSRPTIDYFKQGLINTYQEDVYRFSFLAVIVSIIGLTIGGLLISKKENNKKEGYKTQKSRLFINSIRKVSLAVFLISYPFYLIRLIERLMYRVNVSYYEYYADFKSELPYFTYTLSTFVVYAMCIYLATKPNKRHSTIVLGMFVVGNVINLLIGTRNPFVLSLIFSFIYYFMRNQTEKGIWIGVKEKAMFYIGAPIMMLVMGFLNYARDGAGIGNMSISELFLDFIYKQGTSFGVLARGYLYGSNLPIKEFRNYTFSPIIEYITRGNLGILFGGTPFTSANNSLELALESDRYAHNISYIVLKQDYLAGHGIGGSYIMEMYTDYGMLGLFLLSILMGIGFIFMIKSAYKSRVLLFGITLLILNNLFFMPRGGFTESFFNLVTLQYWGIVFVIFFAATLIERKVKYTVNNKGDI
;
A
#
# COMPACT_ATOMS: atom_id res chain seq x y z
N MET A 1 1.98 23.93 38.04
CA MET A 1 1.01 23.76 36.93
C MET A 1 1.63 22.79 35.94
N ILE A 2 1.37 21.46 36.08
CA ILE A 2 1.88 20.44 35.14
C ILE A 2 1.09 20.61 33.87
N LEU A 3 1.71 21.11 32.80
CA LEU A 3 1.09 21.22 31.49
C LEU A 3 0.64 19.82 31.05
N ASP A 4 -0.66 19.65 30.90
CA ASP A 4 -1.19 18.41 30.32
C ASP A 4 -0.90 18.39 28.80
N TRP A 5 0.19 17.78 28.42
CA TRP A 5 0.68 17.69 27.04
C TRP A 5 -0.40 17.20 26.06
N LYS A 6 -1.34 16.40 26.52
CA LYS A 6 -2.46 15.95 25.68
C LYS A 6 -3.40 17.09 25.33
N ARG A 7 -3.69 17.97 26.28
CA ARG A 7 -4.52 19.17 26.03
C ARG A 7 -3.84 20.15 25.10
N VAL A 8 -2.52 20.36 25.29
CA VAL A 8 -1.71 21.23 24.39
C VAL A 8 -1.74 20.70 22.97
N TYR A 9 -1.52 19.40 22.79
CA TYR A 9 -1.55 18.77 21.48
C TYR A 9 -2.94 18.86 20.81
N TYR A 10 -4.00 18.67 21.58
CA TYR A 10 -5.37 18.83 21.11
C TYR A 10 -5.65 20.27 20.64
N LEU A 11 -5.21 21.28 21.42
CA LEU A 11 -5.36 22.70 21.06
C LEU A 11 -4.56 23.05 19.79
N ILE A 12 -3.33 22.56 19.65
CA ILE A 12 -2.53 22.74 18.42
C ILE A 12 -3.26 22.15 17.21
N THR A 13 -3.82 20.96 17.35
CA THR A 13 -4.58 20.30 16.28
C THR A 13 -5.83 21.10 15.91
N LEU A 14 -6.59 21.57 16.91
CA LEU A 14 -7.77 22.40 16.68
C LEU A 14 -7.41 23.70 15.95
N PHE A 15 -6.35 24.38 16.41
CA PHE A 15 -5.85 25.61 15.81
C PHE A 15 -5.40 25.40 14.36
N SER A 16 -4.73 24.29 14.07
CA SER A 16 -4.31 23.96 12.71
C SER A 16 -5.51 23.76 11.76
N TYR A 17 -6.60 23.13 12.23
CA TYR A 17 -7.83 23.03 11.43
C TYR A 17 -8.53 24.37 11.24
N VAL A 18 -8.54 25.24 12.25
CA VAL A 18 -9.06 26.60 12.12
C VAL A 18 -8.29 27.38 11.04
N ILE A 19 -6.96 27.31 11.05
CA ILE A 19 -6.12 27.91 10.00
C ILE A 19 -6.49 27.33 8.63
N THR A 20 -6.64 26.01 8.54
CA THR A 20 -6.99 25.33 7.27
C THR A 20 -8.34 25.83 6.73
N ILE A 21 -9.34 25.98 7.59
CA ILE A 21 -10.66 26.51 7.21
C ILE A 21 -10.54 27.97 6.74
N PHE A 22 -9.76 28.78 7.46
CA PHE A 22 -9.54 30.19 7.11
C PHE A 22 -8.87 30.34 5.73
N LEU A 23 -7.86 29.49 5.44
CA LEU A 23 -7.20 29.42 4.13
C LEU A 23 -8.16 28.95 3.05
N GLY A 24 -9.03 27.99 3.33
CA GLY A 24 -10.09 27.55 2.42
C GLY A 24 -11.07 28.67 2.07
N ILE A 25 -11.49 29.45 3.05
CA ILE A 25 -12.32 30.64 2.85
C ILE A 25 -11.55 31.68 2.01
N ALA A 26 -10.29 31.96 2.34
CA ALA A 26 -9.46 32.89 1.58
C ALA A 26 -9.32 32.45 0.10
N TYR A 27 -9.20 31.13 -0.17
CA TYR A 27 -9.21 30.60 -1.52
C TYR A 27 -10.51 30.92 -2.26
N ILE A 28 -11.68 30.79 -1.61
CA ILE A 28 -12.97 31.11 -2.24
C ILE A 28 -13.03 32.57 -2.67
N TYR A 29 -12.43 33.50 -1.90
CA TYR A 29 -12.41 34.93 -2.23
C TYR A 29 -11.39 35.30 -3.31
N ASN A 30 -10.16 34.78 -3.23
CA ASN A 30 -9.06 35.20 -4.10
C ASN A 30 -8.86 34.28 -5.31
N ASN A 31 -9.47 33.10 -5.32
CA ASN A 31 -9.40 32.09 -6.36
C ASN A 31 -7.94 31.70 -6.77
N SER A 32 -6.96 31.90 -5.88
CA SER A 32 -5.55 31.68 -6.13
C SER A 32 -5.18 30.20 -5.93
N ILE A 33 -4.50 29.62 -6.92
CA ILE A 33 -4.01 28.24 -6.85
C ILE A 33 -2.99 28.04 -5.74
N ILE A 34 -2.18 29.05 -5.47
CA ILE A 34 -1.19 29.03 -4.39
C ILE A 34 -1.91 28.93 -3.04
N THR A 35 -2.98 29.72 -2.83
CA THR A 35 -3.80 29.60 -1.61
C THR A 35 -4.42 28.23 -1.49
N LEU A 36 -4.87 27.62 -2.57
CA LEU A 36 -5.42 26.27 -2.58
C LEU A 36 -4.33 25.21 -2.25
N LEU A 37 -3.12 25.33 -2.79
CA LEU A 37 -2.00 24.47 -2.44
C LEU A 37 -1.64 24.57 -0.94
N ILE A 38 -1.55 25.79 -0.41
CA ILE A 38 -1.27 26.03 1.00
C ILE A 38 -2.40 25.42 1.88
N THR A 39 -3.65 25.59 1.47
CA THR A 39 -4.80 24.96 2.14
C THR A 39 -4.69 23.45 2.18
N LEU A 40 -4.33 22.82 1.05
CA LEU A 40 -4.12 21.36 0.95
C LEU A 40 -2.99 20.90 1.87
N VAL A 41 -1.84 21.57 1.85
CA VAL A 41 -0.69 21.23 2.72
C VAL A 41 -1.07 21.37 4.19
N MET A 42 -1.74 22.45 4.56
CA MET A 42 -2.23 22.67 5.94
C MET A 42 -3.28 21.63 6.35
N LEU A 43 -4.16 21.19 5.45
CA LEU A 43 -5.11 20.12 5.72
C LEU A 43 -4.38 18.79 6.02
N ILE A 44 -3.34 18.46 5.25
CA ILE A 44 -2.52 17.26 5.50
C ILE A 44 -1.82 17.36 6.86
N ILE A 45 -1.20 18.49 7.16
CA ILE A 45 -0.54 18.73 8.46
C ILE A 45 -1.55 18.59 9.61
N SER A 46 -2.73 19.19 9.50
CA SER A 46 -3.78 19.11 10.52
C SER A 46 -4.27 17.67 10.72
N SER A 47 -4.42 16.91 9.62
CA SER A 47 -4.81 15.50 9.66
C SER A 47 -3.73 14.62 10.29
N ILE A 48 -2.45 14.88 10.01
CA ILE A 48 -1.31 14.22 10.65
C ILE A 48 -1.28 14.52 12.16
N LEU A 49 -1.41 15.80 12.56
CA LEU A 49 -1.48 16.20 13.95
C LEU A 49 -2.66 15.54 14.67
N TYR A 50 -3.82 15.45 14.01
CA TYR A 50 -4.97 14.74 14.54
C TYR A 50 -4.66 13.26 14.82
N CYS A 51 -3.96 12.58 13.93
CA CYS A 51 -3.56 11.19 14.13
C CYS A 51 -2.66 10.99 15.35
N PHE A 52 -1.79 11.95 15.67
CA PHE A 52 -0.93 11.88 16.85
C PHE A 52 -1.70 11.98 18.17
N ASN A 53 -2.88 12.63 18.22
CA ASN A 53 -3.71 12.66 19.43
C ASN A 53 -4.13 11.25 19.87
N ASN A 54 -4.30 10.32 18.94
CA ASN A 54 -4.64 8.93 19.24
C ASN A 54 -4.00 7.97 18.23
N ILE A 55 -2.67 7.98 18.16
CA ILE A 55 -1.87 7.20 17.21
C ILE A 55 -2.19 5.69 17.25
N LYS A 56 -2.66 5.20 18.40
CA LYS A 56 -3.09 3.81 18.58
C LYS A 56 -4.15 3.37 17.56
N TYR A 57 -5.08 4.26 17.20
CA TYR A 57 -6.15 3.98 16.25
C TYR A 57 -5.89 4.55 14.87
N TYR A 58 -5.04 5.56 14.76
CA TYR A 58 -4.86 6.33 13.53
C TYR A 58 -3.51 6.11 12.84
N ILE A 59 -2.71 5.11 13.25
CA ILE A 59 -1.38 4.86 12.63
C ILE A 59 -1.50 4.57 11.12
N ILE A 60 -2.53 3.87 10.66
CA ILE A 60 -2.75 3.60 9.23
C ILE A 60 -3.10 4.89 8.50
N HIS A 61 -4.00 5.73 9.06
CA HIS A 61 -4.33 7.05 8.51
C HIS A 61 -3.07 7.93 8.43
N LEU A 62 -2.28 7.98 9.51
CA LEU A 62 -1.05 8.76 9.58
C LEU A 62 -0.12 8.43 8.41
N ILE A 63 0.20 7.14 8.23
CA ILE A 63 1.10 6.72 7.16
C ILE A 63 0.46 6.97 5.79
N PHE A 64 -0.85 6.77 5.65
CA PHE A 64 -1.56 7.02 4.40
C PHE A 64 -1.55 8.52 4.02
N TYR A 65 -1.75 9.45 4.97
CA TYR A 65 -1.60 10.89 4.71
C TYR A 65 -0.17 11.28 4.30
N ILE A 66 0.84 10.65 4.92
CA ILE A 66 2.24 10.84 4.51
C ILE A 66 2.45 10.36 3.08
N THR A 67 1.86 9.22 2.67
CA THR A 67 1.98 8.74 1.29
C THR A 67 1.21 9.59 0.28
N ILE A 68 0.04 10.14 0.64
CA ILE A 68 -0.68 11.13 -0.17
C ILE A 68 0.21 12.35 -0.39
N PHE A 69 0.79 12.92 0.67
CA PHE A 69 1.71 14.05 0.54
C PHE A 69 2.89 13.70 -0.38
N LEU A 70 3.57 12.58 -0.11
CA LEU A 70 4.76 12.18 -0.84
C LEU A 70 4.51 11.97 -2.33
N PHE A 71 3.42 11.30 -2.69
CA PHE A 71 3.15 10.93 -4.08
C PHE A 71 2.39 11.99 -4.87
N LEU A 72 1.47 12.72 -4.23
CA LEU A 72 0.52 13.58 -4.93
C LEU A 72 0.69 15.08 -4.67
N VAL A 73 1.41 15.48 -3.62
CA VAL A 73 1.48 16.90 -3.23
C VAL A 73 2.90 17.42 -3.14
N SER A 74 3.89 16.56 -2.90
CA SER A 74 5.27 16.99 -2.66
C SER A 74 5.89 17.75 -3.84
N ARG A 75 5.63 17.31 -5.08
CA ARG A 75 6.22 17.95 -6.28
C ARG A 75 5.73 19.38 -6.47
N PRO A 76 4.42 19.69 -6.60
CA PRO A 76 3.96 21.07 -6.71
C PRO A 76 4.34 21.91 -5.49
N THR A 77 4.44 21.33 -4.30
CA THR A 77 4.92 22.03 -3.10
C THR A 77 6.38 22.46 -3.23
N ILE A 78 7.25 21.54 -3.67
CA ILE A 78 8.69 21.83 -3.88
C ILE A 78 8.88 22.85 -5.01
N ASP A 79 8.13 22.73 -6.12
CA ASP A 79 8.16 23.70 -7.23
C ASP A 79 7.83 25.09 -6.73
N TYR A 80 6.78 25.23 -5.93
CA TYR A 80 6.41 26.52 -5.32
C TYR A 80 7.51 27.09 -4.42
N PHE A 81 8.10 26.27 -3.54
CA PHE A 81 9.17 26.72 -2.64
C PHE A 81 10.47 27.08 -3.36
N LYS A 82 10.78 26.44 -4.48
CA LYS A 82 12.01 26.71 -5.25
C LYS A 82 11.85 27.88 -6.23
N GLN A 83 10.69 28.04 -6.86
CA GLN A 83 10.48 28.95 -7.97
C GLN A 83 9.48 30.08 -7.68
N GLY A 84 8.76 30.00 -6.55
CA GLY A 84 7.69 30.94 -6.21
C GLY A 84 6.42 30.78 -7.04
N LEU A 85 6.41 29.84 -7.98
CA LEU A 85 5.26 29.57 -8.87
C LEU A 85 5.14 28.07 -9.20
N ILE A 86 3.94 27.73 -9.70
CA ILE A 86 3.59 26.39 -10.16
C ILE A 86 3.05 26.57 -11.59
N ASN A 87 3.84 26.23 -12.60
CA ASN A 87 3.56 26.53 -14.01
C ASN A 87 3.71 25.33 -14.97
N THR A 88 3.88 24.11 -14.45
CA THR A 88 4.00 22.90 -15.30
C THR A 88 2.70 22.60 -16.06
N TYR A 89 1.55 22.94 -15.48
CA TYR A 89 0.21 22.76 -16.06
C TYR A 89 -0.59 24.07 -15.97
N GLN A 90 -1.73 24.10 -16.67
CA GLN A 90 -2.69 25.20 -16.56
C GLN A 90 -3.36 25.25 -15.19
N GLU A 91 -3.92 26.37 -14.83
CA GLU A 91 -4.49 26.62 -13.49
C GLU A 91 -5.67 25.73 -13.16
N ASP A 92 -6.54 25.44 -14.10
CA ASP A 92 -7.69 24.56 -13.95
C ASP A 92 -7.28 23.11 -13.61
N VAL A 93 -6.16 22.63 -14.19
CA VAL A 93 -5.58 21.32 -13.91
C VAL A 93 -5.13 21.22 -12.44
N TYR A 94 -4.43 22.24 -11.95
CA TYR A 94 -4.01 22.30 -10.55
C TYR A 94 -5.22 22.38 -9.62
N ARG A 95 -6.18 23.23 -9.96
CA ARG A 95 -7.42 23.40 -9.19
C ARG A 95 -8.15 22.08 -9.03
N PHE A 96 -8.42 21.39 -10.12
CA PHE A 96 -9.03 20.06 -10.09
C PHE A 96 -8.23 19.09 -9.23
N SER A 97 -6.91 18.97 -9.48
CA SER A 97 -6.06 18.01 -8.81
C SER A 97 -6.01 18.23 -7.30
N PHE A 98 -5.85 19.47 -6.85
CA PHE A 98 -5.82 19.80 -5.44
C PHE A 98 -7.17 19.59 -4.76
N LEU A 99 -8.28 19.96 -5.40
CA LEU A 99 -9.63 19.71 -4.87
C LEU A 99 -9.93 18.22 -4.75
N ALA A 100 -9.54 17.39 -5.73
CA ALA A 100 -9.72 15.95 -5.65
C ALA A 100 -8.96 15.33 -4.45
N VAL A 101 -7.72 15.78 -4.20
CA VAL A 101 -6.95 15.34 -3.03
C VAL A 101 -7.60 15.83 -1.72
N ILE A 102 -8.05 17.10 -1.65
CA ILE A 102 -8.74 17.66 -0.48
C ILE A 102 -10.00 16.83 -0.16
N VAL A 103 -10.84 16.57 -1.15
CA VAL A 103 -12.07 15.77 -1.01
C VAL A 103 -11.76 14.38 -0.44
N SER A 104 -10.73 13.73 -0.97
CA SER A 104 -10.31 12.43 -0.47
C SER A 104 -9.82 12.47 0.98
N ILE A 105 -8.99 13.46 1.37
CA ILE A 105 -8.50 13.60 2.75
C ILE A 105 -9.63 13.87 3.72
N ILE A 106 -10.57 14.73 3.35
CA ILE A 106 -11.75 15.02 4.18
C ILE A 106 -12.59 13.75 4.37
N GLY A 107 -12.84 13.00 3.29
CA GLY A 107 -13.57 11.73 3.35
C GLY A 107 -12.89 10.72 4.30
N LEU A 108 -11.57 10.50 4.13
CA LEU A 108 -10.78 9.62 5.00
C LEU A 108 -10.85 10.03 6.47
N THR A 109 -10.75 11.34 6.75
CA THR A 109 -10.79 11.88 8.12
C THR A 109 -12.17 11.66 8.74
N ILE A 110 -13.25 11.97 8.01
CA ILE A 110 -14.63 11.74 8.47
C ILE A 110 -14.86 10.25 8.72
N GLY A 111 -14.44 9.37 7.80
CA GLY A 111 -14.57 7.92 7.97
C GLY A 111 -13.89 7.41 9.24
N GLY A 112 -12.69 7.90 9.53
CA GLY A 112 -11.97 7.61 10.77
C GLY A 112 -12.72 8.08 12.01
N LEU A 113 -13.32 9.28 12.00
CA LEU A 113 -14.06 9.87 13.10
C LEU A 113 -15.36 9.12 13.44
N LEU A 114 -16.08 8.64 12.43
CA LEU A 114 -17.38 7.97 12.60
C LEU A 114 -17.30 6.73 13.51
N ILE A 115 -16.18 6.01 13.48
CA ILE A 115 -16.04 4.72 14.18
C ILE A 115 -15.14 4.79 15.41
N SER A 116 -14.32 5.84 15.55
CA SER A 116 -13.38 5.94 16.67
C SER A 116 -14.08 6.04 18.05
N LYS A 117 -15.28 6.60 18.12
CA LYS A 117 -16.05 6.85 19.35
C LYS A 117 -16.59 5.58 20.04
N LYS A 118 -16.67 4.43 19.39
CA LYS A 118 -17.14 3.18 20.03
C LYS A 118 -15.97 2.40 20.63
N GLU A 119 -15.55 2.77 21.83
CA GLU A 119 -14.62 1.99 22.64
C GLU A 119 -15.30 0.77 23.27
N ASN A 120 -15.20 -0.36 22.61
CA ASN A 120 -15.33 -1.67 23.24
C ASN A 120 -14.07 -2.50 22.96
N ASN A 121 -12.91 -2.02 23.44
CA ASN A 121 -11.64 -2.70 23.32
C ASN A 121 -11.39 -3.69 24.48
N LYS A 122 -12.37 -4.51 24.82
CA LYS A 122 -12.07 -5.68 25.65
C LYS A 122 -11.13 -6.57 24.83
N LYS A 123 -9.88 -6.73 25.32
CA LYS A 123 -8.95 -7.75 24.76
C LYS A 123 -9.65 -9.09 24.84
N GLU A 124 -10.07 -9.62 23.70
CA GLU A 124 -10.59 -10.99 23.63
C GLU A 124 -9.38 -11.94 23.75
N GLY A 125 -9.12 -12.43 24.95
CA GLY A 125 -8.18 -13.55 25.14
C GLY A 125 -8.75 -14.83 24.55
N TYR A 126 -7.88 -15.78 24.22
CA TYR A 126 -8.31 -17.12 23.81
C TYR A 126 -9.03 -17.79 24.97
N LYS A 127 -10.35 -17.93 24.84
CA LYS A 127 -11.24 -18.34 25.94
C LYS A 127 -11.12 -19.81 26.33
N THR A 128 -10.56 -20.69 25.47
CA THR A 128 -10.47 -22.13 25.72
C THR A 128 -9.10 -22.70 25.33
N GLN A 129 -8.68 -23.79 26.02
CA GLN A 129 -7.48 -24.54 25.67
C GLN A 129 -7.53 -25.11 24.24
N LYS A 130 -8.72 -25.51 23.79
CA LYS A 130 -8.99 -25.97 22.43
C LYS A 130 -8.61 -24.90 21.38
N SER A 131 -8.96 -23.65 21.61
CA SER A 131 -8.60 -22.56 20.68
C SER A 131 -7.09 -22.27 20.63
N ARG A 132 -6.36 -22.50 21.73
CA ARG A 132 -4.90 -22.34 21.76
C ARG A 132 -4.18 -23.43 20.95
N LEU A 133 -4.61 -24.70 21.06
CA LEU A 133 -4.06 -25.82 20.29
C LEU A 133 -4.26 -25.59 18.79
N PHE A 134 -5.45 -25.19 18.38
CA PHE A 134 -5.76 -24.91 16.99
C PHE A 134 -4.89 -23.79 16.41
N ILE A 135 -4.74 -22.69 17.14
CA ILE A 135 -3.89 -21.56 16.68
C ILE A 135 -2.42 -21.97 16.58
N ASN A 136 -1.92 -22.78 17.52
CA ASN A 136 -0.57 -23.33 17.43
C ASN A 136 -0.40 -24.24 16.20
N SER A 137 -1.42 -25.01 15.84
CA SER A 137 -1.43 -25.82 14.63
C SER A 137 -1.42 -24.94 13.36
N ILE A 138 -2.27 -23.91 13.30
CA ILE A 138 -2.22 -22.91 12.20
C ILE A 138 -0.83 -22.29 12.10
N ARG A 139 -0.22 -21.89 13.21
CA ARG A 139 1.13 -21.31 13.27
C ARG A 139 2.19 -22.23 12.65
N LYS A 140 2.17 -23.52 13.02
CA LYS A 140 3.12 -24.51 12.50
C LYS A 140 2.93 -24.73 11.00
N VAL A 141 1.70 -24.93 10.56
CA VAL A 141 1.38 -25.20 9.14
C VAL A 141 1.70 -23.97 8.29
N SER A 142 1.27 -22.77 8.69
CA SER A 142 1.55 -21.56 7.93
C SER A 142 3.04 -21.22 7.86
N LEU A 143 3.81 -21.51 8.93
CA LEU A 143 5.27 -21.37 8.87
C LEU A 143 5.90 -22.39 7.90
N ALA A 144 5.46 -23.64 7.91
CA ALA A 144 5.93 -24.66 6.99
C ALA A 144 5.64 -24.26 5.52
N VAL A 145 4.42 -23.81 5.22
CA VAL A 145 4.05 -23.31 3.90
C VAL A 145 4.93 -22.11 3.50
N PHE A 146 5.16 -21.16 4.40
CA PHE A 146 6.05 -20.02 4.15
C PHE A 146 7.47 -20.48 3.79
N LEU A 147 8.05 -21.39 4.58
CA LEU A 147 9.43 -21.88 4.36
C LEU A 147 9.55 -22.70 3.07
N ILE A 148 8.55 -23.51 2.72
CA ILE A 148 8.52 -24.29 1.47
C ILE A 148 8.38 -23.34 0.26
N SER A 149 7.56 -22.30 0.37
CA SER A 149 7.30 -21.36 -0.73
C SER A 149 8.41 -20.32 -0.94
N TYR A 150 9.20 -20.03 0.09
CA TYR A 150 10.20 -18.97 0.06
C TYR A 150 11.32 -19.19 -0.98
N PRO A 151 11.87 -20.42 -1.19
CA PRO A 151 12.80 -20.67 -2.27
C PRO A 151 12.23 -20.35 -3.67
N PHE A 152 10.98 -20.70 -3.94
CA PHE A 152 10.32 -20.39 -5.21
C PHE A 152 10.14 -18.88 -5.41
N TYR A 153 9.88 -18.15 -4.34
CA TYR A 153 9.86 -16.69 -4.36
C TYR A 153 11.22 -16.11 -4.74
N LEU A 154 12.32 -16.61 -4.13
CA LEU A 154 13.67 -16.17 -4.45
C LEU A 154 14.09 -16.54 -5.88
N ILE A 155 13.83 -17.76 -6.33
CA ILE A 155 14.14 -18.23 -7.70
C ILE A 155 13.50 -17.28 -8.72
N ARG A 156 12.24 -16.92 -8.53
CA ARG A 156 11.53 -16.00 -9.41
C ARG A 156 12.09 -14.58 -9.40
N LEU A 157 12.56 -14.11 -8.25
CA LEU A 157 13.21 -12.81 -8.16
C LEU A 157 14.59 -12.82 -8.81
N ILE A 158 15.35 -13.91 -8.66
CA ILE A 158 16.67 -14.10 -9.28
C ILE A 158 16.52 -14.16 -10.81
N GLU A 159 15.54 -14.90 -11.35
CA GLU A 159 15.25 -14.92 -12.79
C GLU A 159 15.07 -13.49 -13.35
N ARG A 160 14.24 -12.68 -12.69
CA ARG A 160 14.01 -11.28 -13.07
C ARG A 160 15.28 -10.43 -12.98
N LEU A 161 16.07 -10.63 -11.93
CA LEU A 161 17.32 -9.91 -11.76
C LEU A 161 18.32 -10.28 -12.87
N MET A 162 18.47 -11.58 -13.18
CA MET A 162 19.37 -12.05 -14.24
C MET A 162 18.97 -11.49 -15.60
N TYR A 163 17.68 -11.47 -15.91
CA TYR A 163 17.22 -10.84 -17.15
C TYR A 163 17.52 -9.33 -17.15
N ARG A 164 17.21 -8.62 -16.04
CA ARG A 164 17.39 -7.17 -15.92
C ARG A 164 18.84 -6.71 -16.02
N VAL A 165 19.81 -7.52 -15.62
CA VAL A 165 21.24 -7.19 -15.73
C VAL A 165 21.68 -7.06 -17.20
N ASN A 166 21.01 -7.77 -18.11
CA ASN A 166 21.36 -7.81 -19.54
C ASN A 166 20.59 -6.81 -20.41
N VAL A 167 19.54 -6.15 -19.85
CA VAL A 167 18.66 -5.24 -20.61
C VAL A 167 18.42 -3.95 -19.85
N SER A 168 17.97 -2.89 -20.52
CA SER A 168 17.57 -1.65 -19.89
C SER A 168 16.34 -1.82 -18.99
N TYR A 169 16.08 -0.83 -18.11
CA TYR A 169 14.92 -0.86 -17.22
C TYR A 169 13.58 -0.89 -17.99
N TYR A 170 13.50 -0.20 -19.11
CA TYR A 170 12.28 -0.13 -19.92
C TYR A 170 12.08 -1.37 -20.78
N GLU A 171 13.13 -1.91 -21.41
CA GLU A 171 13.10 -3.20 -22.13
C GLU A 171 12.65 -4.33 -21.21
N TYR A 172 13.07 -4.32 -19.93
CA TYR A 172 12.56 -5.30 -18.96
C TYR A 172 11.02 -5.28 -18.85
N TYR A 173 10.39 -4.10 -18.88
CA TYR A 173 8.92 -4.00 -18.82
C TYR A 173 8.23 -4.27 -20.15
N ALA A 174 8.93 -4.06 -21.27
CA ALA A 174 8.39 -4.37 -22.59
C ALA A 174 8.44 -5.85 -22.90
N ASP A 175 9.56 -6.52 -22.59
CA ASP A 175 9.90 -7.82 -23.21
C ASP A 175 10.02 -8.98 -22.23
N PHE A 176 10.15 -8.75 -20.92
CA PHE A 176 10.35 -9.83 -19.95
C PHE A 176 9.19 -10.83 -19.98
N LYS A 177 9.52 -12.08 -20.24
CA LYS A 177 8.64 -13.24 -20.08
C LYS A 177 9.35 -14.26 -19.21
N SER A 178 8.65 -14.76 -18.18
CA SER A 178 9.22 -15.80 -17.32
C SER A 178 9.27 -17.14 -18.08
N GLU A 179 10.43 -17.81 -18.01
CA GLU A 179 10.65 -19.17 -18.54
C GLU A 179 10.34 -20.24 -17.48
N LEU A 180 10.12 -19.83 -16.24
CA LEU A 180 9.83 -20.75 -15.15
C LEU A 180 8.43 -21.40 -15.29
N PRO A 181 8.29 -22.68 -14.92
CA PRO A 181 7.01 -23.35 -14.90
C PRO A 181 5.97 -22.62 -14.06
N TYR A 182 4.71 -22.65 -14.47
CA TYR A 182 3.61 -21.93 -13.81
C TYR A 182 3.45 -22.26 -12.31
N PHE A 183 3.76 -23.49 -11.89
CA PHE A 183 3.71 -23.85 -10.48
C PHE A 183 4.67 -23.02 -9.61
N THR A 184 5.85 -22.63 -10.16
CA THR A 184 6.82 -21.76 -9.48
C THR A 184 6.19 -20.39 -9.18
N TYR A 185 5.42 -19.87 -10.15
CA TYR A 185 4.65 -18.64 -9.96
C TYR A 185 3.66 -18.79 -8.80
N THR A 186 2.85 -19.84 -8.84
CA THR A 186 1.80 -20.08 -7.82
C THR A 186 2.41 -20.26 -6.42
N LEU A 187 3.45 -21.09 -6.30
CA LEU A 187 4.14 -21.29 -5.02
C LEU A 187 4.79 -20.00 -4.50
N SER A 188 5.36 -19.17 -5.38
CA SER A 188 5.94 -17.89 -4.97
C SER A 188 4.92 -16.93 -4.35
N THR A 189 3.67 -16.94 -4.80
CA THR A 189 2.61 -16.08 -4.23
C THR A 189 2.21 -16.51 -2.83
N PHE A 190 2.35 -17.80 -2.50
CA PHE A 190 2.01 -18.32 -1.17
C PHE A 190 2.89 -17.77 -0.05
N VAL A 191 4.07 -17.24 -0.37
CA VAL A 191 4.96 -16.59 0.63
C VAL A 191 4.22 -15.48 1.38
N VAL A 192 3.59 -14.55 0.67
CA VAL A 192 2.89 -13.42 1.29
C VAL A 192 1.65 -13.90 2.05
N TYR A 193 0.91 -14.84 1.48
CA TYR A 193 -0.31 -15.36 2.10
C TYR A 193 -0.01 -16.13 3.39
N ALA A 194 0.94 -17.06 3.34
CA ALA A 194 1.36 -17.83 4.50
C ALA A 194 2.01 -16.96 5.59
N MET A 195 2.83 -15.97 5.20
CA MET A 195 3.39 -14.97 6.11
C MET A 195 2.30 -14.22 6.86
N CYS A 196 1.30 -13.69 6.16
CA CYS A 196 0.20 -12.93 6.78
C CYS A 196 -0.60 -13.81 7.75
N ILE A 197 -0.92 -15.08 7.39
CA ILE A 197 -1.61 -16.01 8.27
C ILE A 197 -0.75 -16.36 9.49
N TYR A 198 0.56 -16.62 9.28
CA TYR A 198 1.51 -16.89 10.35
C TYR A 198 1.58 -15.75 11.35
N LEU A 199 1.81 -14.52 10.87
CA LEU A 199 1.88 -13.32 11.69
C LEU A 199 0.56 -13.04 12.42
N ALA A 200 -0.59 -13.39 11.81
CA ALA A 200 -1.90 -13.26 12.43
C ALA A 200 -2.11 -14.20 13.61
N THR A 201 -1.36 -15.31 13.71
CA THR A 201 -1.33 -16.18 14.91
C THR A 201 -0.61 -15.53 16.09
N LYS A 202 -0.06 -14.35 15.92
CA LYS A 202 0.67 -13.56 16.93
C LYS A 202 1.86 -14.35 17.54
N PRO A 203 2.85 -14.79 16.73
CA PRO A 203 4.06 -15.43 17.26
C PRO A 203 4.86 -14.45 18.13
N ASN A 204 5.85 -14.97 18.88
CA ASN A 204 6.73 -14.12 19.70
C ASN A 204 7.59 -13.18 18.81
N LYS A 205 8.16 -12.14 19.43
CA LYS A 205 8.94 -11.11 18.75
C LYS A 205 10.05 -11.71 17.87
N ARG A 206 10.87 -12.64 18.41
CA ARG A 206 12.01 -13.24 17.68
C ARG A 206 11.57 -13.94 16.39
N HIS A 207 10.56 -14.80 16.45
CA HIS A 207 10.07 -15.53 15.27
C HIS A 207 9.40 -14.61 14.25
N SER A 208 8.63 -13.62 14.73
CA SER A 208 8.05 -12.59 13.84
C SER A 208 9.13 -11.80 13.11
N THR A 209 10.20 -11.41 13.83
CA THR A 209 11.34 -10.67 13.25
C THR A 209 12.05 -11.47 12.17
N ILE A 210 12.26 -12.78 12.39
CA ILE A 210 12.92 -13.64 11.39
C ILE A 210 12.08 -13.70 10.10
N VAL A 211 10.78 -13.97 10.20
CA VAL A 211 9.90 -14.08 9.02
C VAL A 211 9.78 -12.74 8.28
N LEU A 212 9.60 -11.64 9.01
CA LEU A 212 9.60 -10.30 8.41
C LEU A 212 10.97 -9.94 7.79
N GLY A 213 12.07 -10.31 8.47
CA GLY A 213 13.41 -10.11 7.95
C GLY A 213 13.64 -10.87 6.64
N MET A 214 13.24 -12.14 6.56
CA MET A 214 13.30 -12.91 5.31
C MET A 214 12.50 -12.22 4.20
N PHE A 215 11.30 -11.73 4.50
CA PHE A 215 10.46 -11.04 3.52
C PHE A 215 11.11 -9.73 3.04
N VAL A 216 11.66 -8.92 3.93
CA VAL A 216 12.37 -7.68 3.59
C VAL A 216 13.62 -7.97 2.78
N VAL A 217 14.44 -8.97 3.18
CA VAL A 217 15.66 -9.38 2.45
C VAL A 217 15.32 -9.86 1.04
N GLY A 218 14.27 -10.66 0.87
CA GLY A 218 13.79 -11.04 -0.47
C GLY A 218 13.44 -9.81 -1.32
N ASN A 219 12.82 -8.79 -0.72
CA ASN A 219 12.48 -7.56 -1.45
C ASN A 219 13.69 -6.66 -1.76
N VAL A 220 14.88 -6.88 -1.17
CA VAL A 220 16.12 -6.22 -1.62
C VAL A 220 16.45 -6.60 -3.06
N ILE A 221 16.14 -7.82 -3.49
CA ILE A 221 16.33 -8.23 -4.90
C ILE A 221 15.47 -7.38 -5.84
N ASN A 222 14.22 -7.07 -5.45
CA ASN A 222 13.39 -6.13 -6.22
C ASN A 222 14.04 -4.74 -6.36
N LEU A 223 14.73 -4.28 -5.31
CA LEU A 223 15.48 -3.02 -5.37
C LEU A 223 16.61 -3.08 -6.40
N LEU A 224 17.33 -4.19 -6.49
CA LEU A 224 18.38 -4.42 -7.48
C LEU A 224 17.83 -4.51 -8.91
N ILE A 225 16.64 -5.05 -9.11
CA ILE A 225 15.91 -5.03 -10.39
C ILE A 225 15.56 -3.60 -10.82
N GLY A 226 15.50 -2.65 -9.87
CA GLY A 226 15.08 -1.26 -10.07
C GLY A 226 13.64 -0.98 -9.61
N THR A 227 12.92 -2.00 -9.10
CA THR A 227 11.56 -1.87 -8.55
C THR A 227 11.62 -1.62 -7.05
N ARG A 228 11.58 -0.36 -6.63
CA ARG A 228 11.80 0.05 -5.23
C ARG A 228 10.59 -0.14 -4.32
N ASN A 229 9.38 -0.04 -4.88
CA ASN A 229 8.15 -0.05 -4.10
C ASN A 229 7.97 -1.30 -3.21
N PRO A 230 8.20 -2.55 -3.68
CA PRO A 230 8.04 -3.74 -2.85
C PRO A 230 8.92 -3.73 -1.61
N PHE A 231 10.15 -3.19 -1.73
CA PHE A 231 11.07 -3.09 -0.61
C PHE A 231 10.57 -2.07 0.43
N VAL A 232 10.20 -0.84 0.01
CA VAL A 232 9.68 0.21 0.91
C VAL A 232 8.41 -0.25 1.60
N LEU A 233 7.48 -0.86 0.85
CA LEU A 233 6.23 -1.38 1.40
C LEU A 233 6.46 -2.49 2.42
N SER A 234 7.46 -3.37 2.20
CA SER A 234 7.83 -4.41 3.17
C SER A 234 8.36 -3.84 4.49
N LEU A 235 9.08 -2.71 4.45
CA LEU A 235 9.53 -2.00 5.64
C LEU A 235 8.37 -1.34 6.39
N ILE A 236 7.48 -0.64 5.67
CA ILE A 236 6.28 -0.01 6.25
C ILE A 236 5.38 -1.08 6.86
N PHE A 237 5.16 -2.19 6.17
CA PHE A 237 4.40 -3.34 6.66
C PHE A 237 4.98 -3.89 7.97
N SER A 238 6.30 -4.10 8.01
CA SER A 238 7.00 -4.57 9.20
C SER A 238 6.86 -3.61 10.37
N PHE A 239 7.02 -2.30 10.13
CA PHE A 239 6.83 -1.27 11.14
C PHE A 239 5.40 -1.27 11.71
N ILE A 240 4.38 -1.31 10.84
CA ILE A 240 2.97 -1.33 11.29
C ILE A 240 2.66 -2.61 12.06
N TYR A 241 3.16 -3.76 11.63
CA TYR A 241 3.00 -4.99 12.38
C TYR A 241 3.61 -4.88 13.78
N TYR A 242 4.84 -4.36 13.91
CA TYR A 242 5.47 -4.11 15.20
C TYR A 242 4.67 -3.15 16.06
N PHE A 243 4.15 -2.09 15.45
CA PHE A 243 3.31 -1.11 16.14
C PHE A 243 2.02 -1.75 16.67
N MET A 244 1.31 -2.52 15.86
CA MET A 244 0.10 -3.25 16.27
C MET A 244 0.39 -4.23 17.41
N ARG A 245 1.51 -4.95 17.34
CA ARG A 245 1.92 -5.92 18.38
C ARG A 245 2.30 -5.20 19.68
N ASN A 246 2.98 -4.09 19.61
CA ASN A 246 3.30 -3.26 20.78
C ASN A 246 2.07 -2.76 21.53
N GLN A 247 0.95 -2.54 20.80
CA GLN A 247 -0.33 -2.13 21.38
C GLN A 247 -1.15 -3.30 21.95
N THR A 248 -1.00 -4.50 21.37
CA THR A 248 -1.85 -5.66 21.72
C THR A 248 -1.23 -6.59 22.74
N GLU A 249 0.08 -6.56 22.95
CA GLU A 249 0.80 -7.41 23.91
C GLU A 249 1.34 -6.63 25.10
N LYS A 250 1.69 -7.37 26.17
CA LYS A 250 2.31 -6.80 27.38
C LYS A 250 3.82 -6.54 27.21
N GLY A 251 4.45 -7.10 26.17
CA GLY A 251 5.88 -6.98 25.91
C GLY A 251 6.24 -5.72 25.12
N ILE A 252 7.48 -5.24 25.26
CA ILE A 252 8.01 -4.11 24.48
C ILE A 252 8.42 -4.60 23.10
N TRP A 253 7.62 -4.27 22.09
CA TRP A 253 7.93 -4.55 20.68
C TRP A 253 8.77 -3.45 20.05
N ILE A 254 8.51 -2.19 20.39
CA ILE A 254 9.25 -1.03 19.92
C ILE A 254 10.10 -0.49 21.07
N GLY A 255 11.34 -1.01 21.18
CA GLY A 255 12.35 -0.56 22.13
C GLY A 255 13.30 0.48 21.51
N VAL A 256 14.41 0.72 22.18
CA VAL A 256 15.43 1.70 21.73
C VAL A 256 16.01 1.32 20.36
N LYS A 257 16.31 0.04 20.15
CA LYS A 257 16.88 -0.47 18.88
C LYS A 257 15.95 -0.23 17.70
N GLU A 258 14.67 -0.55 17.85
CA GLU A 258 13.68 -0.37 16.80
C GLU A 258 13.42 1.12 16.50
N LYS A 259 13.42 1.95 17.53
CA LYS A 259 13.34 3.42 17.36
C LYS A 259 14.56 3.97 16.63
N ALA A 260 15.77 3.56 17.01
CA ALA A 260 16.99 3.96 16.33
C ALA A 260 16.99 3.51 14.85
N MET A 261 16.58 2.27 14.59
CA MET A 261 16.43 1.74 13.22
C MET A 261 15.44 2.57 12.39
N PHE A 262 14.36 3.06 13.00
CA PHE A 262 13.39 3.91 12.32
C PHE A 262 13.94 5.33 12.09
N TYR A 263 14.44 5.99 13.14
CA TYR A 263 14.88 7.40 13.05
C TYR A 263 16.17 7.60 12.25
N ILE A 264 17.06 6.62 12.23
CA ILE A 264 18.34 6.67 11.51
C ILE A 264 18.20 5.91 10.18
N GLY A 265 17.60 4.74 10.20
CA GLY A 265 17.49 3.86 9.03
C GLY A 265 16.61 4.44 7.93
N ALA A 266 15.48 5.11 8.26
CA ALA A 266 14.59 5.66 7.25
C ALA A 266 15.25 6.81 6.44
N PRO A 267 15.91 7.83 7.04
CA PRO A 267 16.65 8.83 6.28
C PRO A 267 17.79 8.25 5.43
N ILE A 268 18.58 7.34 5.99
CA ILE A 268 19.64 6.66 5.24
C ILE A 268 19.06 5.93 4.03
N MET A 269 17.95 5.21 4.21
CA MET A 269 17.27 4.50 3.13
C MET A 269 16.78 5.45 2.04
N MET A 270 16.24 6.61 2.39
CA MET A 270 15.82 7.62 1.42
C MET A 270 17.01 8.15 0.60
N LEU A 271 18.17 8.35 1.23
CA LEU A 271 19.40 8.74 0.54
C LEU A 271 19.90 7.65 -0.41
N VAL A 272 19.93 6.39 0.05
CA VAL A 272 20.29 5.24 -0.80
C VAL A 272 19.34 5.13 -1.99
N MET A 273 18.05 5.30 -1.78
CA MET A 273 17.06 5.30 -2.85
C MET A 273 17.22 6.47 -3.83
N GLY A 274 17.60 7.65 -3.32
CA GLY A 274 17.97 8.79 -4.14
C GLY A 274 19.16 8.46 -5.04
N PHE A 275 20.24 7.92 -4.46
CA PHE A 275 21.42 7.45 -5.19
C PHE A 275 21.08 6.44 -6.30
N LEU A 276 20.29 5.43 -5.96
CA LEU A 276 19.87 4.38 -6.93
C LEU A 276 19.02 4.91 -8.09
N ASN A 277 18.38 6.10 -7.95
CA ASN A 277 17.73 6.74 -9.10
C ASN A 277 18.74 7.13 -10.17
N TYR A 278 19.83 7.77 -9.77
CA TYR A 278 20.88 8.22 -10.69
C TYR A 278 21.64 7.02 -11.29
N ALA A 279 21.99 6.04 -10.47
CA ALA A 279 22.63 4.82 -10.94
C ALA A 279 21.78 4.06 -11.97
N ARG A 280 20.45 4.02 -11.79
CA ARG A 280 19.52 3.39 -12.74
C ARG A 280 19.49 4.11 -14.09
N ASP A 281 19.50 5.42 -14.08
CA ASP A 281 19.38 6.25 -15.27
C ASP A 281 20.74 6.50 -15.94
N GLY A 282 21.83 5.86 -15.43
CA GLY A 282 23.21 6.01 -15.94
C GLY A 282 23.79 7.40 -15.70
N ALA A 283 23.13 8.22 -14.89
CA ALA A 283 23.55 9.58 -14.59
C ALA A 283 24.45 9.61 -13.35
N GLY A 284 25.51 10.39 -13.36
CA GLY A 284 26.31 10.70 -12.17
C GLY A 284 25.55 11.60 -11.22
N ILE A 285 25.83 11.51 -9.93
CA ILE A 285 25.23 12.39 -8.89
C ILE A 285 25.75 13.84 -9.04
N GLY A 286 26.87 14.04 -9.74
CA GLY A 286 27.53 15.35 -9.83
C GLY A 286 27.95 15.86 -8.44
N ASN A 287 27.85 17.18 -8.25
CA ASN A 287 28.21 17.87 -6.99
C ASN A 287 27.02 18.10 -6.06
N MET A 288 25.97 17.24 -6.12
CA MET A 288 24.80 17.38 -5.25
C MET A 288 25.15 17.19 -3.77
N SER A 289 24.67 18.11 -2.94
CA SER A 289 24.70 17.97 -1.49
C SER A 289 23.72 16.87 -1.02
N ILE A 290 23.94 16.36 0.20
CA ILE A 290 23.04 15.36 0.81
C ILE A 290 21.60 15.88 0.91
N SER A 291 21.42 17.16 1.23
CA SER A 291 20.10 17.80 1.31
C SER A 291 19.41 17.90 -0.05
N GLU A 292 20.16 18.22 -1.11
CA GLU A 292 19.64 18.23 -2.48
C GLU A 292 19.24 16.84 -2.95
N LEU A 293 20.06 15.82 -2.68
CA LEU A 293 19.75 14.43 -3.00
C LEU A 293 18.46 13.97 -2.30
N PHE A 294 18.28 14.35 -1.03
CA PHE A 294 17.08 14.04 -0.26
C PHE A 294 15.83 14.74 -0.83
N LEU A 295 15.93 16.04 -1.14
CA LEU A 295 14.84 16.80 -1.76
C LEU A 295 14.51 16.28 -3.17
N ASP A 296 15.52 15.92 -3.95
CA ASP A 296 15.32 15.32 -5.28
C ASP A 296 14.62 13.97 -5.20
N PHE A 297 14.99 13.15 -4.21
CA PHE A 297 14.28 11.90 -3.97
C PHE A 297 12.78 12.14 -3.71
N ILE A 298 12.43 13.07 -2.81
CA ILE A 298 11.04 13.42 -2.51
C ILE A 298 10.34 13.97 -3.76
N TYR A 299 10.99 14.86 -4.49
CA TYR A 299 10.48 15.45 -5.74
C TYR A 299 10.15 14.38 -6.79
N LYS A 300 11.04 13.41 -6.97
CA LYS A 300 10.86 12.29 -7.90
C LYS A 300 9.74 11.32 -7.45
N GLN A 301 9.44 11.20 -6.16
CA GLN A 301 8.26 10.46 -5.72
C GLN A 301 6.95 11.19 -6.09
N GLY A 302 6.95 12.52 -6.06
CA GLY A 302 5.81 13.37 -6.42
C GLY A 302 5.41 13.36 -7.89
N THR A 303 6.07 12.58 -8.75
CA THR A 303 5.69 12.44 -10.18
C THR A 303 4.27 11.91 -10.38
N SER A 304 3.70 11.23 -9.39
CA SER A 304 2.32 10.72 -9.43
C SER A 304 1.27 11.83 -9.42
N PHE A 305 1.62 13.09 -9.05
CA PHE A 305 0.79 14.26 -9.31
C PHE A 305 0.42 14.36 -10.80
N GLY A 306 1.37 14.04 -11.69
CA GLY A 306 1.14 13.99 -13.12
C GLY A 306 0.04 13.02 -13.57
N VAL A 307 -0.31 12.01 -12.77
CA VAL A 307 -1.46 11.14 -13.06
C VAL A 307 -2.77 11.90 -12.89
N LEU A 308 -2.90 12.72 -11.82
CA LEU A 308 -4.08 13.56 -11.58
C LEU A 308 -4.21 14.62 -12.70
N ALA A 309 -3.12 15.30 -13.00
CA ALA A 309 -3.08 16.34 -14.02
C ALA A 309 -3.44 15.81 -15.42
N ARG A 310 -2.80 14.73 -15.84
CA ARG A 310 -3.05 14.09 -17.14
C ARG A 310 -4.41 13.41 -17.18
N GLY A 311 -4.88 12.88 -16.07
CA GLY A 311 -6.23 12.33 -15.96
C GLY A 311 -7.31 13.38 -16.19
N TYR A 312 -7.12 14.60 -15.69
CA TYR A 312 -8.01 15.72 -15.98
C TYR A 312 -7.94 16.14 -17.47
N LEU A 313 -6.72 16.29 -18.01
CA LEU A 313 -6.51 16.75 -19.38
C LEU A 313 -7.00 15.76 -20.45
N TYR A 314 -6.81 14.48 -20.21
CA TYR A 314 -7.03 13.42 -21.20
C TYR A 314 -8.15 12.45 -20.82
N GLY A 315 -8.90 12.72 -19.74
CA GLY A 315 -9.97 11.84 -19.27
C GLY A 315 -11.07 11.60 -20.31
N SER A 316 -11.38 12.62 -21.12
CA SER A 316 -12.34 12.50 -22.23
C SER A 316 -11.86 11.59 -23.39
N ASN A 317 -10.56 11.33 -23.47
CA ASN A 317 -9.96 10.48 -24.50
C ASN A 317 -9.83 9.01 -24.06
N LEU A 318 -10.23 8.68 -22.83
CA LEU A 318 -10.20 7.31 -22.35
C LEU A 318 -11.08 6.42 -23.23
N PRO A 319 -10.66 5.18 -23.56
CA PRO A 319 -11.45 4.31 -24.42
C PRO A 319 -12.84 4.08 -23.83
N ILE A 320 -13.88 4.27 -24.65
CA ILE A 320 -15.27 4.01 -24.27
C ILE A 320 -15.51 2.52 -24.38
N LYS A 321 -15.95 1.90 -23.29
CA LYS A 321 -16.33 0.49 -23.23
C LYS A 321 -17.54 0.34 -22.32
N GLU A 322 -18.53 -0.41 -22.77
CA GLU A 322 -19.70 -0.72 -21.96
C GLU A 322 -19.27 -1.44 -20.67
N PHE A 323 -19.83 -1.05 -19.54
CA PHE A 323 -19.51 -1.58 -18.19
C PHE A 323 -18.05 -1.42 -17.74
N ARG A 324 -17.26 -0.51 -18.33
CA ARG A 324 -15.90 -0.21 -17.83
C ARG A 324 -15.96 0.38 -16.46
N ASN A 325 -15.11 -0.14 -15.55
CA ASN A 325 -14.96 0.38 -14.21
C ASN A 325 -13.49 0.28 -13.78
N TYR A 326 -12.85 1.42 -13.66
CA TYR A 326 -11.43 1.51 -13.31
C TYR A 326 -11.16 1.18 -11.85
N THR A 327 -12.05 1.57 -10.95
CA THR A 327 -11.94 1.37 -9.51
C THR A 327 -11.83 -0.11 -9.12
N PHE A 328 -12.63 -0.96 -9.80
CA PHE A 328 -12.67 -2.39 -9.55
C PHE A 328 -12.05 -3.23 -10.69
N SER A 329 -11.32 -2.59 -11.60
CA SER A 329 -10.77 -3.22 -12.79
C SER A 329 -9.96 -4.50 -12.54
N PRO A 330 -9.07 -4.61 -11.55
CA PRO A 330 -8.36 -5.87 -11.31
C PRO A 330 -9.28 -7.05 -10.99
N ILE A 331 -10.39 -6.80 -10.29
CA ILE A 331 -11.39 -7.83 -9.98
C ILE A 331 -12.17 -8.21 -11.23
N ILE A 332 -12.61 -7.22 -11.99
CA ILE A 332 -13.37 -7.44 -13.23
C ILE A 332 -12.52 -8.24 -14.21
N GLU A 333 -11.27 -7.85 -14.45
CA GLU A 333 -10.36 -8.58 -15.33
C GLU A 333 -10.09 -10.01 -14.84
N TYR A 334 -9.94 -10.22 -13.53
CA TYR A 334 -9.75 -11.56 -12.97
C TYR A 334 -10.95 -12.47 -13.21
N ILE A 335 -12.18 -11.93 -13.11
CA ILE A 335 -13.42 -12.67 -13.34
C ILE A 335 -13.69 -12.90 -14.82
N THR A 336 -13.32 -11.93 -15.69
CA THR A 336 -13.66 -12.00 -17.12
C THR A 336 -12.54 -12.58 -17.99
N ARG A 337 -11.27 -12.31 -17.66
CA ARG A 337 -10.09 -12.67 -18.47
C ARG A 337 -9.02 -13.44 -17.70
N GLY A 338 -9.09 -13.52 -16.38
CA GLY A 338 -8.18 -14.27 -15.53
C GLY A 338 -8.57 -15.75 -15.44
N ASN A 339 -7.94 -16.47 -14.49
CA ASN A 339 -8.15 -17.91 -14.31
C ASN A 339 -9.64 -18.29 -14.11
N LEU A 340 -10.44 -17.44 -13.46
CA LEU A 340 -11.88 -17.63 -13.37
C LEU A 340 -12.55 -17.41 -14.72
N GLY A 341 -12.21 -16.36 -15.44
CA GLY A 341 -12.79 -16.05 -16.74
C GLY A 341 -12.57 -17.18 -17.75
N ILE A 342 -11.35 -17.72 -17.78
CA ILE A 342 -11.00 -18.85 -18.67
C ILE A 342 -11.89 -20.07 -18.42
N LEU A 343 -12.21 -20.37 -17.15
CA LEU A 343 -13.13 -21.47 -16.80
C LEU A 343 -14.55 -21.27 -17.35
N PHE A 344 -14.95 -20.03 -17.60
CA PHE A 344 -16.26 -19.66 -18.15
C PHE A 344 -16.20 -19.23 -19.63
N GLY A 345 -15.12 -19.54 -20.35
CA GLY A 345 -14.97 -19.26 -21.78
C GLY A 345 -14.43 -17.86 -22.11
N GLY A 346 -13.93 -17.12 -21.12
CA GLY A 346 -13.25 -15.84 -21.34
C GLY A 346 -11.88 -16.02 -21.99
N THR A 347 -11.47 -15.03 -22.77
CA THR A 347 -10.15 -15.01 -23.43
C THR A 347 -9.14 -14.20 -22.60
N PRO A 348 -8.00 -14.78 -22.19
CA PRO A 348 -6.96 -14.04 -21.50
C PRO A 348 -6.28 -13.04 -22.44
N PHE A 349 -5.64 -12.02 -21.87
CA PHE A 349 -4.75 -11.15 -22.64
C PHE A 349 -3.56 -11.94 -23.20
N THR A 350 -3.15 -11.62 -24.40
CA THR A 350 -2.03 -12.28 -25.11
C THR A 350 -0.69 -11.91 -24.49
N SER A 351 -0.58 -10.74 -23.86
CA SER A 351 0.65 -10.26 -23.20
C SER A 351 0.32 -9.72 -21.81
N ALA A 352 1.23 -9.95 -20.86
CA ALA A 352 1.24 -9.30 -19.56
C ALA A 352 2.03 -7.97 -19.57
N ASN A 353 2.77 -7.68 -20.63
CA ASN A 353 3.60 -6.51 -20.82
C ASN A 353 2.83 -5.41 -21.54
N ASN A 354 3.37 -4.19 -21.57
CA ASN A 354 2.77 -3.07 -22.27
C ASN A 354 2.51 -3.45 -23.76
N SER A 355 1.26 -3.44 -24.15
CA SER A 355 0.83 -3.83 -25.49
C SER A 355 -0.38 -2.98 -25.93
N LEU A 356 -0.64 -2.94 -27.23
CA LEU A 356 -1.80 -2.24 -27.77
C LEU A 356 -3.11 -2.88 -27.27
N GLU A 357 -3.15 -4.20 -27.09
CA GLU A 357 -4.28 -4.93 -26.52
C GLU A 357 -4.58 -4.43 -25.10
N LEU A 358 -3.56 -4.39 -24.22
CA LEU A 358 -3.75 -3.85 -22.87
C LEU A 358 -4.10 -2.36 -22.85
N ALA A 359 -3.55 -1.58 -23.79
CA ALA A 359 -3.83 -0.16 -23.92
C ALA A 359 -5.30 0.16 -24.23
N LEU A 360 -5.95 -0.68 -25.02
CA LEU A 360 -7.31 -0.43 -25.54
C LEU A 360 -8.38 -1.27 -24.84
N GLU A 361 -8.07 -2.52 -24.52
CA GLU A 361 -9.04 -3.47 -23.98
C GLU A 361 -8.98 -3.68 -22.47
N SER A 362 -7.87 -3.39 -21.82
CA SER A 362 -7.77 -3.49 -20.37
C SER A 362 -8.72 -2.49 -19.69
N ASP A 363 -9.32 -2.92 -18.59
CA ASP A 363 -10.10 -2.04 -17.70
C ASP A 363 -9.21 -1.28 -16.70
N ARG A 364 -7.89 -1.44 -16.76
CA ARG A 364 -6.95 -0.75 -15.84
C ARG A 364 -6.65 0.66 -16.30
N TYR A 365 -6.96 1.62 -15.46
CA TYR A 365 -6.70 3.04 -15.69
C TYR A 365 -5.26 3.33 -16.13
N ALA A 366 -4.28 2.72 -15.45
CA ALA A 366 -2.88 2.94 -15.72
C ALA A 366 -2.45 2.59 -17.17
N HIS A 367 -2.99 1.52 -17.77
CA HIS A 367 -2.67 1.16 -19.15
C HIS A 367 -3.29 2.14 -20.15
N ASN A 368 -4.59 2.45 -19.98
CA ASN A 368 -5.30 3.33 -20.90
C ASN A 368 -4.71 4.75 -20.92
N ILE A 369 -4.53 5.38 -19.74
CA ILE A 369 -4.02 6.74 -19.65
C ILE A 369 -2.54 6.82 -20.08
N SER A 370 -1.73 5.78 -19.75
CA SER A 370 -0.33 5.75 -20.18
C SER A 370 -0.21 5.71 -21.70
N TYR A 371 -1.04 4.92 -22.39
CA TYR A 371 -1.02 4.84 -23.84
C TYR A 371 -1.50 6.15 -24.48
N ILE A 372 -2.56 6.77 -23.97
CA ILE A 372 -3.07 8.05 -24.48
C ILE A 372 -1.99 9.12 -24.44
N VAL A 373 -1.22 9.19 -23.35
CA VAL A 373 -0.22 10.21 -23.11
C VAL A 373 1.10 9.91 -23.80
N LEU A 374 1.56 8.65 -23.76
CA LEU A 374 2.93 8.26 -24.14
C LEU A 374 3.00 7.59 -25.52
N LYS A 375 1.90 7.05 -26.05
CA LYS A 375 1.84 6.37 -27.36
C LYS A 375 2.95 5.30 -27.50
N GLN A 376 3.93 5.54 -28.38
CA GLN A 376 5.01 4.59 -28.65
C GLN A 376 5.89 4.32 -27.43
N ASP A 377 6.15 5.33 -26.60
CA ASP A 377 6.92 5.13 -25.37
C ASP A 377 6.21 4.16 -24.41
N TYR A 378 4.87 4.13 -24.38
CA TYR A 378 4.15 3.12 -23.62
C TYR A 378 4.45 1.71 -24.14
N LEU A 379 4.45 1.51 -25.46
CA LEU A 379 4.78 0.22 -26.05
C LEU A 379 6.26 -0.18 -25.82
N ALA A 380 7.14 0.81 -25.65
CA ALA A 380 8.53 0.63 -25.25
C ALA A 380 8.73 0.40 -23.74
N GLY A 381 7.66 0.14 -22.97
CA GLY A 381 7.74 -0.22 -21.55
C GLY A 381 7.59 0.94 -20.57
N HIS A 382 7.33 2.18 -21.06
CA HIS A 382 7.08 3.32 -20.19
C HIS A 382 5.64 3.33 -19.65
N GLY A 383 5.42 3.99 -18.51
CA GLY A 383 4.10 4.17 -17.93
C GLY A 383 4.06 5.35 -16.97
N ILE A 384 2.91 6.00 -16.88
CA ILE A 384 2.70 7.09 -15.91
C ILE A 384 2.12 6.60 -14.58
N GLY A 385 1.69 5.34 -14.51
CA GLY A 385 1.05 4.74 -13.34
C GLY A 385 -0.42 5.09 -13.21
N GLY A 386 -0.98 4.81 -12.03
CA GLY A 386 -2.36 5.07 -11.65
C GLY A 386 -2.48 5.88 -10.37
N SER A 387 -3.70 6.14 -9.95
CA SER A 387 -4.04 6.68 -8.64
C SER A 387 -5.48 6.32 -8.29
N TYR A 388 -5.70 5.81 -7.07
CA TYR A 388 -7.07 5.51 -6.62
C TYR A 388 -8.01 6.72 -6.73
N ILE A 389 -7.47 7.94 -6.60
CA ILE A 389 -8.24 9.18 -6.73
C ILE A 389 -8.79 9.32 -8.14
N MET A 390 -7.95 9.10 -9.17
CA MET A 390 -8.39 9.22 -10.56
C MET A 390 -9.33 8.09 -10.97
N GLU A 391 -9.07 6.87 -10.51
CA GLU A 391 -9.99 5.74 -10.76
C GLU A 391 -11.39 6.03 -10.21
N MET A 392 -11.48 6.40 -8.92
CA MET A 392 -12.75 6.73 -8.27
C MET A 392 -13.44 7.95 -8.88
N TYR A 393 -12.66 8.98 -9.23
CA TYR A 393 -13.21 10.16 -9.88
C TYR A 393 -13.75 9.87 -11.27
N THR A 394 -13.01 9.10 -12.07
CA THR A 394 -13.42 8.76 -13.45
C THR A 394 -14.70 7.96 -13.48
N ASP A 395 -14.86 7.02 -12.53
CA ASP A 395 -16.04 6.16 -12.48
C ASP A 395 -17.26 6.83 -11.81
N TYR A 396 -17.02 7.64 -10.75
CA TYR A 396 -18.11 8.08 -9.85
C TYR A 396 -18.11 9.58 -9.56
N GLY A 397 -17.22 10.36 -10.18
CA GLY A 397 -17.08 11.79 -9.93
C GLY A 397 -16.58 12.14 -8.53
N MET A 398 -16.63 13.44 -8.19
CA MET A 398 -16.16 13.93 -6.87
C MET A 398 -16.97 13.37 -5.69
N LEU A 399 -18.27 13.16 -5.87
CA LEU A 399 -19.13 12.58 -4.83
C LEU A 399 -18.75 11.14 -4.53
N GLY A 400 -18.54 10.33 -5.58
CA GLY A 400 -18.10 8.94 -5.40
C GLY A 400 -16.71 8.84 -4.76
N LEU A 401 -15.76 9.69 -5.17
CA LEU A 401 -14.46 9.81 -4.52
C LEU A 401 -14.59 10.12 -3.02
N PHE A 402 -15.46 11.07 -2.66
CA PHE A 402 -15.72 11.42 -1.26
C PHE A 402 -16.26 10.24 -0.46
N LEU A 403 -17.34 9.59 -0.96
CA LEU A 403 -18.00 8.48 -0.26
C LEU A 403 -17.09 7.26 -0.12
N LEU A 404 -16.34 6.90 -1.17
CA LEU A 404 -15.38 5.79 -1.12
C LEU A 404 -14.21 6.11 -0.19
N SER A 405 -13.77 7.35 -0.12
CA SER A 405 -12.76 7.79 0.85
C SER A 405 -13.26 7.68 2.29
N ILE A 406 -14.55 7.96 2.57
CA ILE A 406 -15.16 7.71 3.88
C ILE A 406 -15.09 6.21 4.21
N LEU A 407 -15.48 5.35 3.28
CA LEU A 407 -15.43 3.90 3.48
C LEU A 407 -14.00 3.39 3.73
N MET A 408 -13.00 3.95 3.04
CA MET A 408 -11.58 3.66 3.31
C MET A 408 -11.20 4.06 4.73
N GLY A 409 -11.54 5.27 5.17
CA GLY A 409 -11.25 5.75 6.53
C GLY A 409 -11.88 4.86 7.62
N ILE A 410 -13.11 4.41 7.40
CA ILE A 410 -13.78 3.41 8.23
C ILE A 410 -12.98 2.09 8.25
N GLY A 411 -12.58 1.61 7.06
CA GLY A 411 -11.82 0.39 6.89
C GLY A 411 -10.48 0.41 7.65
N PHE A 412 -9.77 1.54 7.65
CA PHE A 412 -8.51 1.69 8.37
C PHE A 412 -8.65 1.50 9.89
N ILE A 413 -9.73 2.00 10.48
CA ILE A 413 -10.03 1.75 11.89
C ILE A 413 -10.37 0.28 12.15
N PHE A 414 -11.14 -0.36 11.26
CA PHE A 414 -11.43 -1.81 11.37
C PHE A 414 -10.17 -2.65 11.28
N MET A 415 -9.22 -2.30 10.41
CA MET A 415 -7.94 -2.99 10.31
C MET A 415 -7.17 -2.95 11.64
N ILE A 416 -7.08 -1.79 12.29
CA ILE A 416 -6.45 -1.68 13.60
C ILE A 416 -7.21 -2.52 14.65
N LYS A 417 -8.55 -2.41 14.68
CA LYS A 417 -9.37 -3.18 15.64
C LYS A 417 -9.24 -4.69 15.45
N SER A 418 -8.97 -5.17 14.25
CA SER A 418 -8.77 -6.60 13.97
C SER A 418 -7.58 -7.19 14.75
N ALA A 419 -6.52 -6.40 14.97
CA ALA A 419 -5.35 -6.83 15.73
C ALA A 419 -5.66 -7.12 17.22
N TYR A 420 -6.71 -6.52 17.78
CA TYR A 420 -7.14 -6.76 19.16
C TYR A 420 -7.99 -8.02 19.32
N LYS A 421 -8.58 -8.52 18.22
CA LYS A 421 -9.41 -9.72 18.21
C LYS A 421 -8.57 -11.00 18.13
N SER A 422 -9.12 -12.11 18.62
CA SER A 422 -8.49 -13.43 18.56
C SER A 422 -8.78 -14.18 17.26
N ARG A 423 -9.26 -13.49 16.21
CA ARG A 423 -9.66 -14.08 14.93
C ARG A 423 -8.50 -14.05 13.95
N VAL A 424 -7.78 -15.18 13.84
CA VAL A 424 -6.59 -15.30 12.97
C VAL A 424 -6.88 -14.92 11.51
N LEU A 425 -7.97 -15.42 10.94
CA LEU A 425 -8.32 -15.12 9.55
C LEU A 425 -8.56 -13.62 9.33
N LEU A 426 -9.33 -12.96 10.20
CA LEU A 426 -9.62 -11.53 10.06
C LEU A 426 -8.34 -10.69 10.16
N PHE A 427 -7.45 -11.03 11.09
CA PHE A 427 -6.17 -10.32 11.21
C PHE A 427 -5.23 -10.66 10.04
N GLY A 428 -5.25 -11.89 9.51
CA GLY A 428 -4.51 -12.27 8.31
C GLY A 428 -4.94 -11.49 7.07
N ILE A 429 -6.25 -11.33 6.86
CA ILE A 429 -6.82 -10.49 5.80
C ILE A 429 -6.34 -9.03 5.95
N THR A 430 -6.39 -8.49 7.17
CA THR A 430 -5.89 -7.14 7.44
C THR A 430 -4.42 -7.00 7.05
N LEU A 431 -3.57 -7.93 7.44
CA LEU A 431 -2.15 -7.91 7.12
C LEU A 431 -1.92 -8.01 5.60
N LEU A 432 -2.71 -8.82 4.90
CA LEU A 432 -2.61 -8.94 3.46
C LEU A 432 -2.92 -7.61 2.73
N ILE A 433 -3.98 -6.91 3.16
CA ILE A 433 -4.32 -5.58 2.62
C ILE A 433 -3.21 -4.58 2.93
N LEU A 434 -2.70 -4.56 4.16
CA LEU A 434 -1.64 -3.62 4.58
C LEU A 434 -0.35 -3.75 3.76
N ASN A 435 -0.08 -4.92 3.18
CA ASN A 435 1.11 -5.15 2.38
C ASN A 435 1.23 -4.19 1.18
N ASN A 436 0.11 -3.79 0.56
CA ASN A 436 0.09 -2.90 -0.60
C ASN A 436 -0.69 -1.59 -0.39
N LEU A 437 -1.36 -1.42 0.76
CA LEU A 437 -2.26 -0.30 1.03
C LEU A 437 -1.65 1.08 0.76
N PHE A 438 -0.40 1.26 1.17
CA PHE A 438 0.28 2.56 1.11
C PHE A 438 0.77 2.95 -0.29
N PHE A 439 0.57 2.08 -1.25
CA PHE A 439 0.84 2.36 -2.65
C PHE A 439 -0.38 2.91 -3.40
N MET A 440 -1.59 2.84 -2.84
CA MET A 440 -2.83 3.31 -3.50
C MET A 440 -2.75 4.74 -4.08
N PRO A 441 -2.11 5.75 -3.43
CA PRO A 441 -2.02 7.07 -4.02
C PRO A 441 -1.25 7.11 -5.35
N ARG A 442 -0.41 6.09 -5.61
CA ARG A 442 0.40 5.89 -6.82
C ARG A 442 -0.04 4.68 -7.65
N GLY A 443 -0.97 3.91 -7.18
CA GLY A 443 -1.54 2.70 -7.79
C GLY A 443 -3.06 2.73 -7.79
N GLY A 444 -3.67 1.58 -8.10
CA GLY A 444 -5.11 1.43 -8.12
C GLY A 444 -5.73 1.16 -6.75
N PHE A 445 -7.01 1.49 -6.61
CA PHE A 445 -7.77 1.25 -5.39
C PHE A 445 -7.81 -0.23 -5.01
N THR A 446 -8.16 -1.07 -5.97
CA THR A 446 -8.39 -2.50 -5.73
C THR A 446 -7.09 -3.29 -5.59
N GLU A 447 -5.95 -2.77 -6.06
CA GLU A 447 -4.67 -3.50 -6.05
C GLU A 447 -4.24 -3.95 -4.65
N SER A 448 -4.58 -3.18 -3.61
CA SER A 448 -4.19 -3.52 -2.23
C SER A 448 -4.96 -4.71 -1.65
N PHE A 449 -6.17 -4.99 -2.10
CA PHE A 449 -7.00 -6.09 -1.63
C PHE A 449 -7.37 -7.11 -2.71
N PHE A 450 -6.86 -6.95 -3.93
CA PHE A 450 -7.09 -7.85 -5.06
C PHE A 450 -6.82 -9.32 -4.70
N ASN A 451 -5.75 -9.60 -3.96
CA ASN A 451 -5.41 -10.96 -3.55
C ASN A 451 -6.53 -11.67 -2.78
N LEU A 452 -7.42 -10.93 -2.10
CA LEU A 452 -8.56 -11.51 -1.38
C LEU A 452 -9.63 -12.13 -2.30
N VAL A 453 -9.63 -11.76 -3.57
CA VAL A 453 -10.60 -12.27 -4.57
C VAL A 453 -10.05 -13.52 -5.28
N THR A 454 -8.74 -13.78 -5.18
CA THR A 454 -8.10 -14.85 -5.94
C THR A 454 -8.35 -16.23 -5.34
N LEU A 455 -8.56 -17.22 -6.22
CA LEU A 455 -8.68 -18.63 -5.83
C LEU A 455 -7.40 -19.15 -5.15
N GLN A 456 -6.24 -18.64 -5.54
CA GLN A 456 -4.95 -19.00 -4.95
C GLN A 456 -4.90 -18.66 -3.46
N TYR A 457 -5.40 -17.47 -3.07
CA TYR A 457 -5.46 -17.07 -1.66
C TYR A 457 -6.38 -18.00 -0.85
N TRP A 458 -7.60 -18.21 -1.30
CA TRP A 458 -8.56 -19.04 -0.58
C TRP A 458 -8.16 -20.51 -0.58
N GLY A 459 -7.55 -21.01 -1.65
CA GLY A 459 -7.01 -22.36 -1.72
C GLY A 459 -5.95 -22.60 -0.65
N ILE A 460 -4.96 -21.69 -0.51
CA ILE A 460 -3.93 -21.86 0.52
C ILE A 460 -4.47 -21.64 1.95
N VAL A 461 -5.42 -20.72 2.14
CA VAL A 461 -6.14 -20.56 3.41
C VAL A 461 -6.81 -21.88 3.79
N PHE A 462 -7.56 -22.47 2.86
CA PHE A 462 -8.24 -23.75 3.09
C PHE A 462 -7.22 -24.84 3.47
N VAL A 463 -6.13 -24.99 2.72
CA VAL A 463 -5.09 -26.00 3.00
C VAL A 463 -4.48 -25.80 4.40
N ILE A 464 -4.14 -24.56 4.77
CA ILE A 464 -3.55 -24.26 6.08
C ILE A 464 -4.53 -24.58 7.21
N PHE A 465 -5.79 -24.16 7.10
CA PHE A 465 -6.78 -24.39 8.15
C PHE A 465 -7.21 -25.86 8.25
N PHE A 466 -7.34 -26.55 7.11
CA PHE A 466 -7.64 -27.98 7.07
C PHE A 466 -6.53 -28.82 7.70
N ALA A 467 -5.27 -28.61 7.28
CA ALA A 467 -4.13 -29.30 7.87
C ALA A 467 -3.97 -29.00 9.36
N ALA A 468 -4.22 -27.75 9.79
CA ALA A 468 -4.21 -27.38 11.20
C ALA A 468 -5.27 -28.15 12.01
N THR A 469 -6.47 -28.38 11.44
CA THR A 469 -7.54 -29.17 12.08
C THR A 469 -7.14 -30.64 12.25
N LEU A 470 -6.49 -31.22 11.24
CA LEU A 470 -6.00 -32.62 11.33
C LEU A 470 -4.92 -32.76 12.42
N ILE A 471 -3.98 -31.83 12.50
CA ILE A 471 -2.94 -31.84 13.54
C ILE A 471 -3.56 -31.66 14.92
N GLU A 472 -4.53 -30.75 15.08
CA GLU A 472 -5.23 -30.58 16.37
C GLU A 472 -5.93 -31.87 16.83
N ARG A 473 -6.62 -32.55 15.92
CA ARG A 473 -7.30 -33.82 16.22
C ARG A 473 -6.30 -34.90 16.67
N LYS A 474 -5.18 -35.03 15.95
CA LYS A 474 -4.12 -36.02 16.32
C LYS A 474 -3.53 -35.73 17.69
N VAL A 475 -3.22 -34.46 18.00
CA VAL A 475 -2.67 -34.08 19.32
C VAL A 475 -3.68 -34.39 20.44
N LYS A 476 -4.97 -34.12 20.25
CA LYS A 476 -6.01 -34.44 21.23
C LYS A 476 -6.11 -35.94 21.49
N TYR A 477 -6.11 -36.75 20.44
CA TYR A 477 -6.16 -38.21 20.56
C TYR A 477 -4.97 -38.73 21.36
N THR A 478 -3.76 -38.21 21.11
CA THR A 478 -2.55 -38.63 21.84
C THR A 478 -2.55 -38.19 23.30
N VAL A 479 -3.15 -37.04 23.63
CA VAL A 479 -3.25 -36.57 25.04
C VAL A 479 -4.28 -37.38 25.83
N ASN A 480 -5.44 -37.70 25.23
CA ASN A 480 -6.46 -38.52 25.90
C ASN A 480 -5.97 -39.94 26.17
N ASN A 481 -5.27 -40.57 25.23
CA ASN A 481 -4.73 -41.92 25.42
C ASN A 481 -3.54 -42.00 26.40
N LYS A 482 -2.88 -40.87 26.72
CA LYS A 482 -1.83 -40.81 27.76
C LYS A 482 -2.37 -40.48 29.15
N GLY A 483 -3.63 -40.04 29.26
CA GLY A 483 -4.30 -39.81 30.54
C GLY A 483 -5.00 -41.08 31.12
N ASP A 484 -5.04 -42.13 30.31
CA ASP A 484 -5.64 -43.44 30.71
C ASP A 484 -4.60 -44.52 31.09
N ILE A 485 -3.31 -44.14 31.28
CA ILE A 485 -2.22 -44.96 31.84
C ILE A 485 -1.72 -44.23 33.10
#